data_ad88307c333dd2f595c5837bf7180e6a
#
_entry.id   ad88307c333dd2f595c5837bf7180e6a
#
_cell.length_a   1.000
_cell.length_b   1.000
_cell.length_c   1.000
_cell.angle_alpha   90.00
_cell.angle_beta   90.00
_cell.angle_gamma   90.00
#
_symmetry.space_group_name_H-M   'P 1'
#
loop_
_entity.id
_entity.type
_entity.pdbx_description
1 polymer ?
#
loop_
_entity_poly.entity_id
_entity_poly.type
_entity_poly.pdbx_seq_one_letter_code
_entity_poly.pdbx_strand_id
1 'polypeptide(L)'
;QAVSPRGRGFTRSRARVPDCCPTCGQPMPERDPYLFMIIEAMLKSRCALQGSPQDLVSVLRTQIKMNLGERTPTLSDIARILGQSPALLQRQLRDIGLTYNDVLRSAREELALHYLKTSDMRLTEVALCLGYSELSAFSRAFRNWTGISPHRFRRLEGVVPD
;
A
#
# COMPACT_ATOMS: atom_id res chain seq x y z
N GLN A 1 50.65 14.06 -36.98
CA GLN A 1 49.56 13.19 -37.53
C GLN A 1 48.70 12.70 -36.36
N ALA A 2 47.55 13.37 -36.19
CA ALA A 2 46.58 13.09 -35.16
C ALA A 2 45.36 12.45 -35.81
N VAL A 3 44.97 11.26 -35.40
CA VAL A 3 43.73 10.60 -35.81
C VAL A 3 42.78 10.60 -34.62
N SER A 4 41.71 11.40 -34.75
CA SER A 4 40.56 11.39 -33.81
C SER A 4 39.66 10.20 -34.13
N PRO A 5 39.15 9.46 -33.12
CA PRO A 5 38.02 8.59 -33.33
C PRO A 5 36.70 9.33 -33.01
N ARG A 6 35.84 9.31 -33.98
CA ARG A 6 34.49 9.86 -33.99
C ARG A 6 33.60 9.18 -32.95
N GLY A 7 33.01 9.97 -32.06
CA GLY A 7 31.96 9.58 -31.17
C GLY A 7 30.69 9.23 -31.94
N ARG A 8 30.19 8.00 -31.81
CA ARG A 8 28.85 7.59 -32.29
C ARG A 8 27.83 8.07 -31.27
N GLY A 9 27.12 9.11 -31.65
CA GLY A 9 25.94 9.56 -30.93
C GLY A 9 24.86 8.46 -30.97
N PHE A 10 24.52 7.97 -29.82
CA PHE A 10 23.40 7.05 -29.63
C PHE A 10 22.11 7.92 -29.54
N THR A 11 21.51 8.19 -30.68
CA THR A 11 20.19 8.79 -30.77
C THR A 11 19.17 7.76 -30.27
N ARG A 12 18.63 7.99 -29.06
CA ARG A 12 17.44 7.28 -28.59
C ARG A 12 16.28 7.60 -29.54
N SER A 13 16.06 6.74 -30.50
CA SER A 13 14.84 6.73 -31.30
C SER A 13 13.68 6.45 -30.36
N ARG A 14 12.85 7.45 -30.09
CA ARG A 14 11.52 7.26 -29.49
C ARG A 14 10.73 6.43 -30.49
N ALA A 15 10.56 5.15 -30.20
CA ALA A 15 9.64 4.30 -30.96
C ALA A 15 8.25 4.95 -30.88
N ARG A 16 7.77 5.49 -32.02
CA ARG A 16 6.38 5.90 -32.17
C ARG A 16 5.54 4.64 -32.10
N VAL A 17 4.69 4.57 -31.07
CA VAL A 17 3.65 3.55 -31.01
C VAL A 17 2.70 3.81 -32.18
N PRO A 18 2.41 2.85 -33.04
CA PRO A 18 1.51 3.04 -34.15
C PRO A 18 0.09 3.37 -33.65
N ASP A 19 -0.52 4.41 -34.23
CA ASP A 19 -1.88 4.86 -33.87
C ASP A 19 -2.98 3.92 -34.35
N CYS A 20 -2.64 2.79 -35.00
CA CYS A 20 -3.58 1.77 -35.45
C CYS A 20 -3.04 0.36 -35.17
N CYS A 21 -3.96 -0.58 -35.00
CA CYS A 21 -3.63 -2.00 -34.84
C CYS A 21 -2.94 -2.53 -36.11
N PRO A 22 -1.73 -3.13 -36.03
CA PRO A 22 -0.99 -3.62 -37.17
C PRO A 22 -1.68 -4.79 -37.89
N THR A 23 -2.69 -5.43 -37.27
CA THR A 23 -3.34 -6.61 -37.78
C THR A 23 -4.69 -6.35 -38.46
N CYS A 24 -5.45 -5.32 -38.00
CA CYS A 24 -6.79 -5.05 -38.52
C CYS A 24 -6.97 -3.61 -39.06
N GLY A 25 -5.98 -2.73 -38.92
CA GLY A 25 -6.05 -1.35 -39.44
C GLY A 25 -7.06 -0.42 -38.73
N GLN A 26 -7.74 -0.91 -37.70
CA GLN A 26 -8.69 -0.09 -36.94
C GLN A 26 -7.95 0.87 -36.01
N PRO A 27 -8.47 2.11 -35.83
CA PRO A 27 -7.92 3.00 -34.82
C PRO A 27 -8.02 2.34 -33.46
N MET A 28 -6.94 2.38 -32.70
CA MET A 28 -6.94 1.90 -31.32
C MET A 28 -8.01 2.68 -30.54
N PRO A 29 -8.89 2.02 -29.77
CA PRO A 29 -9.84 2.73 -28.93
C PRO A 29 -9.08 3.71 -28.04
N GLU A 30 -9.62 4.93 -27.95
CA GLU A 30 -9.05 5.97 -27.08
C GLU A 30 -8.68 5.35 -25.75
N ARG A 31 -7.43 5.57 -25.33
CA ARG A 31 -6.90 5.06 -24.07
C ARG A 31 -7.85 5.53 -22.96
N ASP A 32 -8.65 4.62 -22.43
CA ASP A 32 -9.43 4.89 -21.24
C ASP A 32 -8.43 5.18 -20.10
N PRO A 33 -8.35 6.44 -19.63
CA PRO A 33 -7.38 6.84 -18.61
C PRO A 33 -7.60 6.03 -17.32
N TYR A 34 -8.84 5.61 -17.09
CA TYR A 34 -9.23 4.85 -15.92
C TYR A 34 -8.72 3.39 -15.99
N LEU A 35 -8.89 2.75 -17.15
CA LEU A 35 -8.36 1.41 -17.40
C LEU A 35 -6.83 1.39 -17.32
N PHE A 36 -6.18 2.41 -17.89
CA PHE A 36 -4.72 2.55 -17.82
C PHE A 36 -4.24 2.71 -16.37
N MET A 37 -4.93 3.52 -15.57
CA MET A 37 -4.62 3.72 -14.15
C MET A 37 -4.79 2.43 -13.34
N ILE A 38 -5.83 1.63 -13.62
CA ILE A 38 -6.04 0.32 -12.98
C ILE A 38 -4.93 -0.66 -13.37
N ILE A 39 -4.58 -0.74 -14.66
CA ILE A 39 -3.51 -1.62 -15.15
C ILE A 39 -2.16 -1.19 -14.59
N GLU A 40 -1.86 0.11 -14.54
CA GLU A 40 -0.64 0.62 -13.91
C GLU A 40 -0.57 0.28 -12.41
N ALA A 41 -1.66 0.44 -11.68
CA ALA A 41 -1.74 0.08 -10.27
C ALA A 41 -1.51 -1.44 -10.07
N MET A 42 -2.11 -2.27 -10.93
CA MET A 42 -1.90 -3.73 -10.92
C MET A 42 -0.46 -4.12 -11.30
N LEU A 43 0.13 -3.47 -12.30
CA LEU A 43 1.51 -3.71 -12.71
C LEU A 43 2.51 -3.23 -11.65
N LYS A 44 2.27 -2.07 -11.05
CA LYS A 44 3.09 -1.56 -9.92
C LYS A 44 3.02 -2.50 -8.73
N SER A 45 1.85 -3.04 -8.40
CA SER A 45 1.71 -4.05 -7.34
C SER A 45 2.49 -5.33 -7.67
N ARG A 46 2.51 -5.77 -8.94
CA ARG A 46 3.28 -6.96 -9.35
C ARG A 46 4.79 -6.70 -9.43
N CYS A 47 5.21 -5.53 -9.92
CA CYS A 47 6.62 -5.15 -9.94
C CYS A 47 7.18 -4.91 -8.53
N ALA A 48 6.40 -4.34 -7.62
CA ALA A 48 6.80 -4.16 -6.22
C ALA A 48 7.06 -5.50 -5.52
N LEU A 49 6.41 -6.58 -5.96
CA LEU A 49 6.63 -7.94 -5.42
C LEU A 49 7.96 -8.59 -5.87
N GLN A 50 8.61 -8.02 -6.90
CA GLN A 50 9.95 -8.40 -7.37
C GLN A 50 11.01 -7.34 -7.01
N GLY A 51 10.59 -6.25 -6.35
CA GLY A 51 11.40 -5.13 -5.95
C GLY A 51 12.08 -5.30 -4.59
N SER A 52 12.48 -4.16 -4.03
CA SER A 52 13.11 -4.09 -2.70
C SER A 52 12.18 -4.67 -1.60
N PRO A 53 12.74 -5.28 -0.55
CA PRO A 53 11.98 -5.71 0.63
C PRO A 53 11.08 -4.62 1.24
N GLN A 54 11.50 -3.36 1.12
CA GLN A 54 10.74 -2.19 1.57
C GLN A 54 9.49 -1.95 0.72
N ASP A 55 9.55 -2.24 -0.58
CA ASP A 55 8.41 -2.12 -1.49
C ASP A 55 7.32 -3.14 -1.15
N LEU A 56 7.71 -4.37 -0.81
CA LEU A 56 6.78 -5.41 -0.36
C LEU A 56 6.02 -4.95 0.90
N VAL A 57 6.73 -4.46 1.91
CA VAL A 57 6.13 -4.01 3.18
C VAL A 57 5.18 -2.83 2.94
N SER A 58 5.55 -1.88 2.10
CA SER A 58 4.72 -0.71 1.77
C SER A 58 3.44 -1.10 1.04
N VAL A 59 3.53 -2.01 0.08
CA VAL A 59 2.38 -2.56 -0.65
C VAL A 59 1.45 -3.32 0.29
N LEU A 60 2.00 -4.19 1.13
CA LEU A 60 1.23 -4.94 2.13
C LEU A 60 0.49 -4.01 3.09
N ARG A 61 1.18 -3.00 3.61
CA ARG A 61 0.61 -2.01 4.52
C ARG A 61 -0.55 -1.26 3.86
N THR A 62 -0.39 -0.85 2.61
CA THR A 62 -1.44 -0.19 1.84
C THR A 62 -2.64 -1.11 1.64
N GLN A 63 -2.42 -2.37 1.23
CA GLN A 63 -3.50 -3.34 1.05
C GLN A 63 -4.23 -3.66 2.35
N ILE A 64 -3.50 -3.79 3.45
CA ILE A 64 -4.10 -3.97 4.77
C ILE A 64 -4.98 -2.77 5.13
N LYS A 65 -4.49 -1.54 4.98
CA LYS A 65 -5.25 -0.31 5.28
C LYS A 65 -6.55 -0.22 4.49
N MET A 66 -6.52 -0.58 3.20
CA MET A 66 -7.70 -0.56 2.32
C MET A 66 -8.74 -1.62 2.69
N ASN A 67 -8.32 -2.71 3.31
CA ASN A 67 -9.18 -3.84 3.66
C ASN A 67 -9.46 -3.95 5.18
N LEU A 68 -8.97 -2.99 5.98
CA LEU A 68 -9.39 -2.85 7.38
C LEU A 68 -10.82 -2.32 7.43
N GLY A 69 -11.62 -2.83 8.38
CA GLY A 69 -13.02 -2.47 8.58
C GLY A 69 -13.65 -3.44 9.58
N GLU A 70 -14.87 -3.89 9.31
CA GLU A 70 -15.61 -4.81 10.18
C GLU A 70 -14.84 -6.11 10.49
N ARG A 71 -13.97 -6.53 9.60
CA ARG A 71 -13.14 -7.73 9.76
C ARG A 71 -11.67 -7.42 9.47
N THR A 72 -10.79 -7.90 10.34
CA THR A 72 -9.34 -7.86 10.10
C THR A 72 -8.97 -8.78 8.93
N PRO A 73 -8.30 -8.27 7.88
CA PRO A 73 -7.86 -9.11 6.77
C PRO A 73 -6.83 -10.13 7.26
N THR A 74 -6.94 -11.36 6.76
CA THR A 74 -5.97 -12.42 7.04
C THR A 74 -4.81 -12.37 6.05
N LEU A 75 -3.70 -13.06 6.38
CA LEU A 75 -2.59 -13.25 5.44
C LEU A 75 -3.08 -13.85 4.10
N SER A 76 -4.03 -14.80 4.17
CA SER A 76 -4.58 -15.46 2.98
C SER A 76 -5.40 -14.49 2.11
N ASP A 77 -6.15 -13.58 2.73
CA ASP A 77 -6.93 -12.58 2.00
C ASP A 77 -6.01 -11.62 1.23
N ILE A 78 -4.97 -11.12 1.91
CA ILE A 78 -4.00 -10.22 1.29
C ILE A 78 -3.17 -10.95 0.21
N ALA A 79 -2.73 -12.18 0.46
CA ALA A 79 -2.01 -12.97 -0.53
C ALA A 79 -2.84 -13.18 -1.80
N ARG A 80 -4.14 -13.46 -1.67
CA ARG A 80 -5.07 -13.57 -2.80
C ARG A 80 -5.19 -12.27 -3.58
N ILE A 81 -5.32 -11.13 -2.90
CA ILE A 81 -5.36 -9.80 -3.55
C ILE A 81 -4.08 -9.54 -4.34
N LEU A 82 -2.93 -9.94 -3.81
CA LEU A 82 -1.62 -9.79 -4.47
C LEU A 82 -1.33 -10.85 -5.53
N GLY A 83 -2.23 -11.83 -5.73
CA GLY A 83 -2.03 -12.93 -6.68
C GLY A 83 -0.88 -13.87 -6.30
N GLN A 84 -0.61 -14.02 -5.00
CA GLN A 84 0.44 -14.90 -4.46
C GLN A 84 -0.14 -15.99 -3.56
N SER A 85 0.65 -17.04 -3.31
CA SER A 85 0.31 -18.01 -2.27
C SER A 85 0.64 -17.45 -0.87
N PRO A 86 -0.16 -17.77 0.16
CA PRO A 86 0.12 -17.37 1.54
C PRO A 86 1.49 -17.83 2.03
N ALA A 87 1.93 -19.02 1.60
CA ALA A 87 3.23 -19.56 1.96
C ALA A 87 4.39 -18.73 1.39
N LEU A 88 4.26 -18.28 0.14
CA LEU A 88 5.26 -17.41 -0.49
C LEU A 88 5.34 -16.06 0.22
N LEU A 89 4.20 -15.43 0.48
CA LEU A 89 4.14 -14.16 1.18
C LEU A 89 4.73 -14.25 2.59
N GLN A 90 4.42 -15.33 3.32
CA GLN A 90 4.97 -15.58 4.65
C GLN A 90 6.49 -15.81 4.62
N ARG A 91 7.01 -16.48 3.58
CA ARG A 91 8.45 -16.67 3.39
C ARG A 91 9.13 -15.34 3.13
N GLN A 92 8.62 -14.53 2.20
CA GLN A 92 9.16 -13.20 1.88
C GLN A 92 9.23 -12.30 3.12
N LEU A 93 8.20 -12.30 3.97
CA LEU A 93 8.20 -11.55 5.22
C LEU A 93 9.26 -12.08 6.20
N ARG A 94 9.40 -13.40 6.31
CA ARG A 94 10.45 -14.02 7.16
C ARG A 94 11.86 -13.67 6.70
N ASP A 95 12.08 -13.63 5.39
CA ASP A 95 13.41 -13.32 4.81
C ASP A 95 13.87 -11.89 5.17
N ILE A 96 12.93 -11.00 5.49
CA ILE A 96 13.20 -9.63 5.98
C ILE A 96 13.03 -9.48 7.50
N GLY A 97 12.85 -10.58 8.22
CA GLY A 97 12.73 -10.57 9.68
C GLY A 97 11.39 -10.05 10.22
N LEU A 98 10.34 -9.99 9.40
CA LEU A 98 9.01 -9.51 9.78
C LEU A 98 7.97 -10.63 9.77
N THR A 99 6.93 -10.45 10.57
CA THR A 99 5.71 -11.26 10.50
C THR A 99 4.58 -10.45 9.88
N TYR A 100 3.54 -11.13 9.40
CA TYR A 100 2.31 -10.46 8.95
C TYR A 100 1.68 -9.61 10.06
N ASN A 101 1.73 -10.08 11.30
CA ASN A 101 1.20 -9.35 12.45
C ASN A 101 1.97 -8.04 12.71
N ASP A 102 3.27 -7.99 12.44
CA ASP A 102 4.05 -6.76 12.57
C ASP A 102 3.62 -5.72 11.54
N VAL A 103 3.39 -6.14 10.29
CA VAL A 103 2.90 -5.25 9.24
C VAL A 103 1.46 -4.80 9.52
N LEU A 104 0.60 -5.71 9.98
CA LEU A 104 -0.78 -5.39 10.38
C LEU A 104 -0.81 -4.39 11.53
N ARG A 105 0.03 -4.60 12.55
CA ARG A 105 0.18 -3.68 13.68
C ARG A 105 0.62 -2.29 13.20
N SER A 106 1.65 -2.22 12.36
CA SER A 106 2.14 -0.95 11.80
C SER A 106 1.08 -0.22 10.97
N ALA A 107 0.31 -0.96 10.16
CA ALA A 107 -0.80 -0.38 9.39
C ALA A 107 -1.91 0.18 10.28
N ARG A 108 -2.27 -0.54 11.36
CA ARG A 108 -3.24 -0.07 12.35
C ARG A 108 -2.77 1.16 13.12
N GLU A 109 -1.51 1.17 13.52
CA GLU A 109 -0.90 2.30 14.23
C GLU A 109 -0.94 3.57 13.38
N GLU A 110 -0.52 3.50 12.12
CA GLU A 110 -0.55 4.63 11.21
C GLU A 110 -1.97 5.17 10.97
N LEU A 111 -2.96 4.27 10.75
CA LEU A 111 -4.36 4.67 10.59
C LEU A 111 -4.94 5.25 11.88
N ALA A 112 -4.62 4.68 13.04
CA ALA A 112 -5.06 5.20 14.33
C ALA A 112 -4.56 6.63 14.54
N LEU A 113 -3.26 6.87 14.31
CA LEU A 113 -2.66 8.19 14.41
C LEU A 113 -3.32 9.17 13.43
N HIS A 114 -3.58 8.72 12.19
CA HIS A 114 -4.27 9.55 11.20
C HIS A 114 -5.66 9.95 11.67
N TYR A 115 -6.53 8.98 12.03
CA TYR A 115 -7.89 9.28 12.49
C TYR A 115 -7.93 10.14 13.74
N LEU A 116 -7.03 9.90 14.71
CA LEU A 116 -6.99 10.68 15.94
C LEU A 116 -6.51 12.12 15.74
N LYS A 117 -5.76 12.39 14.66
CA LYS A 117 -5.28 13.75 14.32
C LYS A 117 -6.23 14.52 13.41
N THR A 118 -6.90 13.82 12.48
CA THR A 118 -7.60 14.48 11.37
C THR A 118 -9.11 14.36 11.43
N SER A 119 -9.66 13.54 12.32
CA SER A 119 -11.11 13.32 12.39
C SER A 119 -11.67 13.48 13.80
N ASP A 120 -12.92 13.98 13.86
CA ASP A 120 -13.71 14.09 15.10
C ASP A 120 -14.48 12.79 15.42
N MET A 121 -14.15 11.68 14.75
CA MET A 121 -14.78 10.38 14.97
C MET A 121 -14.67 9.98 16.45
N ARG A 122 -15.72 9.35 16.97
CA ARG A 122 -15.68 8.78 18.31
C ARG A 122 -14.63 7.67 18.38
N LEU A 123 -13.97 7.53 19.53
CA LEU A 123 -12.94 6.51 19.73
C LEU A 123 -13.46 5.07 19.48
N THR A 124 -14.75 4.85 19.72
CA THR A 124 -15.43 3.58 19.38
C THR A 124 -15.49 3.33 17.89
N GLU A 125 -15.77 4.36 17.10
CA GLU A 125 -15.82 4.28 15.63
C GLU A 125 -14.41 4.04 15.07
N VAL A 126 -13.42 4.76 15.59
CA VAL A 126 -12.00 4.53 15.24
C VAL A 126 -11.60 3.08 15.53
N ALA A 127 -11.99 2.54 16.71
CA ALA A 127 -11.70 1.15 17.04
C ALA A 127 -12.31 0.17 16.03
N LEU A 128 -13.56 0.37 15.63
CA LEU A 128 -14.25 -0.45 14.62
C LEU A 128 -13.58 -0.35 13.25
N CYS A 129 -13.23 0.86 12.79
CA CYS A 129 -12.50 1.06 11.53
C CYS A 129 -11.14 0.36 11.50
N LEU A 130 -10.51 0.18 12.66
CA LEU A 130 -9.24 -0.54 12.80
C LEU A 130 -9.42 -2.06 12.98
N GLY A 131 -10.67 -2.56 12.92
CA GLY A 131 -11.00 -3.97 13.06
C GLY A 131 -10.92 -4.49 14.50
N TYR A 132 -11.17 -3.64 15.50
CA TYR A 132 -11.35 -4.04 16.89
C TYR A 132 -12.85 -4.14 17.21
N SER A 133 -13.26 -5.21 17.87
CA SER A 133 -14.63 -5.38 18.34
C SER A 133 -14.98 -4.47 19.52
N GLU A 134 -13.98 -4.04 20.27
CA GLU A 134 -14.15 -3.24 21.50
C GLU A 134 -13.14 -2.12 21.62
N LEU A 135 -13.59 -0.99 22.16
CA LEU A 135 -12.75 0.16 22.48
C LEU A 135 -11.63 -0.18 23.48
N SER A 136 -11.92 -1.08 24.42
CA SER A 136 -10.97 -1.54 25.44
C SER A 136 -9.75 -2.23 24.81
N ALA A 137 -9.98 -3.09 23.80
CA ALA A 137 -8.93 -3.80 23.08
C ALA A 137 -8.07 -2.81 22.27
N PHE A 138 -8.72 -1.88 21.55
CA PHE A 138 -8.03 -0.81 20.84
C PHE A 138 -7.19 0.06 21.78
N SER A 139 -7.76 0.50 22.89
CA SER A 139 -7.07 1.37 23.85
C SER A 139 -5.82 0.73 24.43
N ARG A 140 -5.86 -0.56 24.73
CA ARG A 140 -4.69 -1.34 25.17
C ARG A 140 -3.64 -1.44 24.09
N ALA A 141 -4.05 -1.76 22.87
CA ALA A 141 -3.15 -1.87 21.73
C ALA A 141 -2.46 -0.51 21.44
N PHE A 142 -3.23 0.56 21.36
CA PHE A 142 -2.73 1.90 21.11
C PHE A 142 -1.74 2.36 22.20
N ARG A 143 -2.06 2.10 23.47
CA ARG A 143 -1.14 2.41 24.58
C ARG A 143 0.16 1.60 24.48
N ASN A 144 0.10 0.36 24.03
CA ASN A 144 1.30 -0.46 23.82
C ASN A 144 2.18 0.09 22.69
N TRP A 145 1.60 0.75 21.67
CA TRP A 145 2.34 1.31 20.54
C TRP A 145 2.95 2.68 20.88
N THR A 146 2.14 3.57 21.51
CA THR A 146 2.48 4.99 21.66
C THR A 146 2.86 5.37 23.11
N GLY A 147 2.66 4.48 24.07
CA GLY A 147 2.87 4.74 25.50
C GLY A 147 1.74 5.49 26.20
N ILE A 148 0.79 6.07 25.45
CA ILE A 148 -0.32 6.88 26.02
C ILE A 148 -1.67 6.37 25.51
N SER A 149 -2.76 6.73 26.22
CA SER A 149 -4.10 6.34 25.77
C SER A 149 -4.57 7.16 24.57
N PRO A 150 -5.48 6.60 23.71
CA PRO A 150 -6.03 7.33 22.57
C PRO A 150 -6.70 8.66 22.94
N HIS A 151 -7.43 8.67 24.06
CA HIS A 151 -8.06 9.87 24.58
C HIS A 151 -7.04 10.96 24.98
N ARG A 152 -5.95 10.56 25.66
CA ARG A 152 -4.87 11.50 26.00
C ARG A 152 -4.15 12.01 24.76
N PHE A 153 -3.92 11.14 23.78
CA PHE A 153 -3.28 11.51 22.51
C PHE A 153 -4.10 12.58 21.78
N ARG A 154 -5.42 12.37 21.61
CA ARG A 154 -6.32 13.32 20.94
C ARG A 154 -6.33 14.69 21.64
N ARG A 155 -6.34 14.71 22.96
CA ARG A 155 -6.29 15.95 23.73
C ARG A 155 -4.98 16.72 23.55
N LEU A 156 -3.85 16.02 23.39
CA LEU A 156 -2.54 16.65 23.16
C LEU A 156 -2.42 17.24 21.75
N GLU A 157 -3.04 16.60 20.76
CA GLU A 157 -3.06 17.08 19.36
C GLU A 157 -4.11 18.20 19.13
N GLY A 158 -4.89 18.58 20.14
CA GLY A 158 -5.86 19.67 20.07
C GLY A 158 -7.17 19.34 19.35
N VAL A 159 -7.38 18.10 18.97
CA VAL A 159 -8.65 17.60 18.42
C VAL A 159 -9.51 17.16 19.60
N VAL A 160 -10.28 18.08 20.17
CA VAL A 160 -11.28 17.77 21.20
C VAL A 160 -12.62 17.64 20.47
N PRO A 161 -13.27 16.48 20.43
CA PRO A 161 -14.68 16.41 20.07
C PRO A 161 -15.51 16.98 21.21
N ASP A 162 -16.43 17.88 20.90
CA ASP A 162 -17.52 18.28 21.79
C ASP A 162 -18.38 17.08 22.20
#